data_8d48d84cc6b650f1bdc2347e4e1b824a
#
_entry.id   8d48d84cc6b650f1bdc2347e4e1b824a
#
_cell.length_a   1.000
_cell.length_b   1.000
_cell.length_c   1.000
_cell.angle_alpha   90.00
_cell.angle_beta   90.00
_cell.angle_gamma   90.00
#
_symmetry.space_group_name_H-M   'P 1'
#
loop_
_entity.id
_entity.type
_entity.pdbx_description
1 polymer ?
#
loop_
_entity_poly.entity_id
_entity_poly.type
_entity_poly.pdbx_seq_one_letter_code
_entity_poly.pdbx_strand_id
1 'polypeptide(L)'
;DLRMSRGLGDVYKRQAQKLADWGADIIIGTHPHVIQPVEYITAADGRKVLVIYSLGNFISAQDRGPRMLGGMMHITVTKDYRKNTTEVTKAKFTGTVTHYDSGFSNVRVYNLADYTDALASRHGVRSTTPSFSLNYLNSLLHDVVSEEFLEG
;
A
#
# COMPACT_ATOMS: atom_id res chain seq x y z
N ASP A 1 -2.18 -0.98 15.78
CA ASP A 1 -3.58 -0.90 16.21
C ASP A 1 -4.44 -0.47 15.01
N LEU A 2 -5.06 -1.45 14.35
CA LEU A 2 -6.00 -1.25 13.23
C LEU A 2 -7.21 -0.37 13.60
N ARG A 3 -7.43 -0.11 14.90
CA ARG A 3 -8.52 0.76 15.38
C ARG A 3 -8.22 2.25 15.25
N MET A 4 -6.94 2.66 15.20
CA MET A 4 -6.58 4.06 14.94
C MET A 4 -6.82 4.48 13.48
N SER A 5 -6.96 3.52 12.56
CA SER A 5 -7.22 3.81 11.14
C SER A 5 -8.67 4.24 10.85
N ARG A 6 -9.67 3.87 11.69
CA ARG A 6 -11.09 4.18 11.39
C ARG A 6 -11.42 5.67 11.47
N GLY A 7 -10.95 6.39 12.47
CA GLY A 7 -11.23 7.84 12.60
C GLY A 7 -10.34 8.69 11.69
N LEU A 8 -9.07 8.32 11.52
CA LEU A 8 -8.16 8.93 10.55
C LEU A 8 -8.58 8.60 9.10
N GLY A 9 -9.14 7.40 8.85
CA GLY A 9 -9.67 7.00 7.55
C GLY A 9 -10.73 7.96 7.00
N ASP A 10 -11.66 8.41 7.81
CA ASP A 10 -12.73 9.33 7.38
C ASP A 10 -12.21 10.72 7.03
N VAL A 11 -11.19 11.21 7.70
CA VAL A 11 -10.54 12.48 7.36
C VAL A 11 -9.82 12.37 6.02
N TYR A 12 -9.04 11.32 5.81
CA TYR A 12 -8.32 11.10 4.55
C TYR A 12 -9.27 10.87 3.38
N LYS A 13 -10.37 10.14 3.57
CA LYS A 13 -11.41 9.96 2.55
C LYS A 13 -12.04 11.28 2.14
N ARG A 14 -12.37 12.14 3.10
CA ARG A 14 -12.90 13.50 2.81
C ARG A 14 -11.87 14.37 2.10
N GLN A 15 -10.58 14.27 2.46
CA GLN A 15 -9.51 14.99 1.76
C GLN A 15 -9.33 14.48 0.33
N ALA A 16 -9.32 13.16 0.14
CA ALA A 16 -9.24 12.55 -1.20
C ALA A 16 -10.42 12.99 -2.07
N GLN A 17 -11.64 13.00 -1.54
CA GLN A 17 -12.82 13.47 -2.27
C GLN A 17 -12.67 14.93 -2.71
N LYS A 18 -12.22 15.83 -1.81
CA LYS A 18 -11.98 17.23 -2.17
C LYS A 18 -10.92 17.39 -3.25
N LEU A 19 -9.82 16.63 -3.18
CA LEU A 19 -8.77 16.68 -4.20
C LEU A 19 -9.28 16.18 -5.54
N ALA A 20 -10.09 15.11 -5.55
CA ALA A 20 -10.75 14.62 -6.75
C ALA A 20 -11.68 15.67 -7.37
N ASP A 21 -12.51 16.31 -6.55
CA ASP A 21 -13.45 17.36 -6.97
C ASP A 21 -12.71 18.61 -7.49
N TRP A 22 -11.49 18.85 -7.03
CA TRP A 22 -10.61 19.93 -7.52
C TRP A 22 -9.81 19.57 -8.76
N GLY A 23 -9.97 18.34 -9.28
CA GLY A 23 -9.39 17.95 -10.57
C GLY A 23 -8.22 16.98 -10.50
N ALA A 24 -7.90 16.38 -9.34
CA ALA A 24 -6.92 15.32 -9.29
C ALA A 24 -7.44 14.06 -9.98
N ASP A 25 -6.59 13.40 -10.78
CA ASP A 25 -6.90 12.13 -11.47
C ASP A 25 -6.32 10.92 -10.73
N ILE A 26 -5.21 11.12 -10.02
CA ILE A 26 -4.55 10.12 -9.16
C ILE A 26 -4.15 10.81 -7.86
N ILE A 27 -4.46 10.19 -6.73
CA ILE A 27 -4.12 10.70 -5.40
C ILE A 27 -3.26 9.66 -4.68
N ILE A 28 -2.07 10.07 -4.24
CA ILE A 28 -1.13 9.23 -3.50
C ILE A 28 -0.91 9.84 -2.13
N GLY A 29 -1.41 9.16 -1.10
CA GLY A 29 -1.19 9.50 0.30
C GLY A 29 0.07 8.85 0.86
N THR A 30 0.58 9.45 1.93
CA THR A 30 1.76 8.97 2.67
C THR A 30 1.58 9.20 4.16
N HIS A 31 2.56 8.89 4.99
CA HIS A 31 2.69 9.22 6.41
C HIS A 31 2.44 8.07 7.40
N PRO A 32 1.41 7.19 7.30
CA PRO A 32 1.11 6.25 8.39
C PRO A 32 2.15 5.13 8.58
N HIS A 33 3.11 5.00 7.66
CA HIS A 33 4.14 3.95 7.68
C HIS A 33 3.59 2.50 7.60
N VAL A 34 2.35 2.34 7.18
CA VAL A 34 1.69 1.06 6.91
C VAL A 34 0.94 1.17 5.59
N ILE A 35 0.70 0.05 4.93
CA ILE A 35 -0.17 0.03 3.76
C ILE A 35 -1.59 0.42 4.18
N GLN A 36 -2.28 1.13 3.31
CA GLN A 36 -3.69 1.48 3.45
C GLN A 36 -4.44 1.16 2.16
N PRO A 37 -5.78 1.15 2.18
CA PRO A 37 -6.57 0.79 1.01
C PRO A 37 -6.21 1.54 -0.26
N VAL A 38 -6.41 0.87 -1.38
CA VAL A 38 -6.45 1.44 -2.72
C VAL A 38 -7.89 1.34 -3.19
N GLU A 39 -8.44 2.41 -3.71
CA GLU A 39 -9.80 2.43 -4.23
C GLU A 39 -9.96 3.42 -5.38
N TYR A 40 -11.03 3.28 -6.14
CA TYR A 40 -11.50 4.32 -7.05
C TYR A 40 -12.64 5.09 -6.40
N ILE A 41 -12.57 6.41 -6.43
CA ILE A 41 -13.67 7.30 -6.04
C ILE A 41 -14.22 8.05 -7.25
N THR A 42 -15.43 8.57 -7.14
CA THR A 42 -16.04 9.38 -8.19
C THR A 42 -15.99 10.85 -7.79
N ALA A 43 -15.37 11.68 -8.60
CA ALA A 43 -15.35 13.13 -8.43
C ALA A 43 -16.72 13.76 -8.77
N ALA A 44 -16.95 14.99 -8.33
CA ALA A 44 -18.20 15.73 -8.56
C ALA A 44 -18.57 15.89 -10.04
N ASP A 45 -17.59 15.89 -10.95
CA ASP A 45 -17.75 15.94 -12.39
C ASP A 45 -17.94 14.55 -13.06
N GLY A 46 -18.01 13.48 -12.27
CA GLY A 46 -18.20 12.11 -12.72
C GLY A 46 -16.92 11.35 -13.09
N ARG A 47 -15.72 11.98 -13.00
CA ARG A 47 -14.46 11.29 -13.25
C ARG A 47 -14.18 10.20 -12.21
N LYS A 48 -13.57 9.11 -12.67
CA LYS A 48 -13.07 8.03 -11.83
C LYS A 48 -11.63 8.34 -11.41
N VAL A 49 -11.38 8.50 -10.13
CA VAL A 49 -10.10 8.92 -9.56
C VAL A 49 -9.49 7.79 -8.75
N LEU A 50 -8.26 7.39 -9.06
CA LEU A 50 -7.52 6.38 -8.31
C LEU A 50 -6.96 7.01 -7.03
N VAL A 51 -7.26 6.42 -5.88
CA VAL A 51 -6.74 6.84 -4.58
C VAL A 51 -5.93 5.72 -3.95
N ILE A 52 -4.69 6.02 -3.62
CA ILE A 52 -3.77 5.16 -2.89
C ILE A 52 -3.51 5.86 -1.56
N TYR A 53 -4.16 5.43 -0.47
CA TYR A 53 -4.05 6.15 0.81
C TYR A 53 -2.68 6.04 1.46
N SER A 54 -2.00 4.90 1.32
CA SER A 54 -0.58 4.75 1.68
C SER A 54 0.01 3.47 1.10
N LEU A 55 1.21 3.56 0.58
CA LEU A 55 2.00 2.40 0.16
C LEU A 55 2.85 1.80 1.30
N GLY A 56 2.78 2.36 2.51
CA GLY A 56 3.63 1.95 3.61
C GLY A 56 5.09 2.35 3.40
N ASN A 57 6.00 1.55 3.97
CA ASN A 57 7.44 1.78 3.84
C ASN A 57 8.03 0.96 2.69
N PHE A 58 8.81 1.58 1.82
CA PHE A 58 9.63 0.84 0.86
C PHE A 58 10.87 0.27 1.56
N ILE A 59 11.60 1.12 2.29
CA ILE A 59 12.72 0.74 3.15
C ILE A 59 12.73 1.63 4.39
N SER A 60 12.86 1.04 5.59
CA SER A 60 12.88 1.82 6.82
C SER A 60 13.48 1.01 7.98
N ALA A 61 13.91 1.72 9.03
CA ALA A 61 14.35 1.14 10.29
C ALA A 61 13.22 1.11 11.35
N GLN A 62 11.98 0.83 10.93
CA GLN A 62 10.85 0.65 11.83
C GLN A 62 10.89 -0.70 12.53
N ASP A 63 10.25 -0.82 13.70
CA ASP A 63 10.33 -1.98 14.58
C ASP A 63 8.99 -2.65 14.87
N ARG A 64 7.99 -2.47 14.01
CA ARG A 64 6.65 -3.06 14.16
C ARG A 64 6.27 -3.88 12.94
N GLY A 65 5.72 -5.08 13.16
CA GLY A 65 5.35 -6.02 12.10
C GLY A 65 4.57 -5.39 10.94
N PRO A 66 3.47 -4.64 11.17
CA PRO A 66 2.70 -4.03 10.08
C PRO A 66 3.51 -3.03 9.24
N ARG A 67 4.56 -2.43 9.80
CA ARG A 67 5.42 -1.45 9.12
C ARG A 67 6.48 -2.10 8.24
N MET A 68 6.62 -3.42 8.31
CA MET A 68 7.50 -4.19 7.43
C MET A 68 6.86 -4.49 6.09
N LEU A 69 5.54 -4.40 6.00
CA LEU A 69 4.81 -4.54 4.75
C LEU A 69 4.64 -3.17 4.09
N GLY A 70 5.16 -3.05 2.90
CA GLY A 70 4.97 -1.92 1.99
C GLY A 70 4.42 -2.38 0.64
N GLY A 71 4.39 -1.47 -0.32
CA GLY A 71 3.94 -1.79 -1.67
C GLY A 71 4.47 -0.86 -2.74
N MET A 72 4.38 -1.35 -3.96
CA MET A 72 4.58 -0.58 -5.18
C MET A 72 3.28 -0.61 -5.98
N MET A 73 2.91 0.52 -6.56
CA MET A 73 1.74 0.62 -7.43
C MET A 73 2.16 0.76 -8.88
N HIS A 74 1.75 -0.18 -9.71
CA HIS A 74 1.95 -0.15 -11.17
C HIS A 74 0.71 0.45 -11.81
N ILE A 75 0.84 1.62 -12.43
CA ILE A 75 -0.26 2.36 -13.03
C ILE A 75 0.00 2.52 -14.53
N THR A 76 -0.98 2.15 -15.34
CA THR A 76 -0.98 2.45 -16.78
C THR A 76 -1.95 3.58 -17.05
N VAL A 77 -1.44 4.65 -17.63
CA VAL A 77 -2.24 5.81 -18.08
C VAL A 77 -2.31 5.79 -19.60
N THR A 78 -3.51 5.82 -20.14
CA THR A 78 -3.76 5.79 -21.59
C THR A 78 -4.35 7.10 -22.06
N LYS A 79 -3.76 7.69 -23.10
CA LYS A 79 -4.28 8.88 -23.81
C LYS A 79 -4.97 8.46 -25.10
N ASP A 80 -6.27 8.75 -25.23
CA ASP A 80 -7.00 8.68 -26.50
C ASP A 80 -7.01 10.07 -27.16
N TYR A 81 -6.20 10.23 -28.20
CA TYR A 81 -6.07 11.51 -28.92
C TYR A 81 -7.30 11.85 -29.74
N ARG A 82 -8.14 10.86 -30.12
CA ARG A 82 -9.36 11.10 -30.90
C ARG A 82 -10.46 11.68 -30.03
N LYS A 83 -10.61 11.13 -28.83
CA LYS A 83 -11.59 11.57 -27.82
C LYS A 83 -11.06 12.70 -26.93
N ASN A 84 -9.76 12.97 -27.00
CA ASN A 84 -9.04 13.85 -26.07
C ASN A 84 -9.22 13.49 -24.59
N THR A 85 -9.35 12.18 -24.27
CA THR A 85 -9.45 11.68 -22.90
C THR A 85 -8.14 11.07 -22.43
N THR A 86 -7.88 11.12 -21.11
CA THR A 86 -6.77 10.45 -20.46
C THR A 86 -7.33 9.66 -19.29
N GLU A 87 -7.01 8.38 -19.20
CA GLU A 87 -7.62 7.48 -18.22
C GLU A 87 -6.56 6.55 -17.60
N VAL A 88 -6.75 6.20 -16.32
CA VAL A 88 -6.04 5.09 -15.68
C VAL A 88 -6.69 3.80 -16.16
N THR A 89 -5.99 3.04 -17.01
CA THR A 89 -6.52 1.81 -17.61
C THR A 89 -6.08 0.55 -16.85
N LYS A 90 -5.02 0.65 -16.05
CA LYS A 90 -4.56 -0.45 -15.19
C LYS A 90 -3.97 0.13 -13.91
N ALA A 91 -4.29 -0.49 -12.79
CA ALA A 91 -3.68 -0.21 -11.48
C ALA A 91 -3.48 -1.55 -10.76
N LYS A 92 -2.21 -1.91 -10.46
CA LYS A 92 -1.87 -3.15 -9.78
C LYS A 92 -0.87 -2.90 -8.66
N PHE A 93 -1.09 -3.57 -7.53
CA PHE A 93 -0.32 -3.44 -6.30
C PHE A 93 0.57 -4.66 -6.10
N THR A 94 1.87 -4.43 -5.96
CA THR A 94 2.84 -5.46 -5.58
C THR A 94 3.29 -5.25 -4.14
N GLY A 95 3.04 -6.22 -3.28
CA GLY A 95 3.50 -6.18 -1.89
C GLY A 95 5.02 -6.26 -1.80
N THR A 96 5.61 -5.47 -0.89
CA THR A 96 7.05 -5.49 -0.60
C THR A 96 7.29 -5.70 0.90
N VAL A 97 8.42 -6.29 1.25
CA VAL A 97 8.82 -6.52 2.64
C VAL A 97 10.17 -5.85 2.90
N THR A 98 10.19 -4.89 3.82
CA THR A 98 11.47 -4.44 4.39
C THR A 98 11.94 -5.50 5.37
N HIS A 99 13.05 -6.14 5.07
CA HIS A 99 13.68 -7.15 5.92
C HIS A 99 14.96 -6.62 6.54
N TYR A 100 15.21 -6.99 7.79
CA TYR A 100 16.48 -6.83 8.47
C TYR A 100 16.70 -7.98 9.46
N ASP A 101 17.94 -8.37 9.66
CA ASP A 101 18.34 -9.32 10.70
C ASP A 101 18.45 -8.60 12.06
N SER A 102 18.77 -9.34 13.12
CA SER A 102 18.95 -8.77 14.45
C SER A 102 19.89 -7.55 14.45
N GLY A 103 19.55 -6.53 15.23
CA GLY A 103 20.32 -5.28 15.32
C GLY A 103 20.24 -4.42 14.06
N PHE A 104 19.19 -4.51 13.29
CA PHE A 104 19.02 -3.77 12.01
C PHE A 104 20.14 -4.01 11.00
N SER A 105 20.73 -5.20 11.00
CA SER A 105 21.73 -5.58 10.02
C SER A 105 21.07 -6.16 8.77
N ASN A 106 21.80 -6.16 7.64
CA ASN A 106 21.36 -6.74 6.36
C ASN A 106 20.01 -6.19 5.85
N VAL A 107 19.76 -4.90 5.99
CA VAL A 107 18.52 -4.27 5.55
C VAL A 107 18.34 -4.45 4.03
N ARG A 108 17.21 -5.02 3.61
CA ARG A 108 16.87 -5.30 2.21
C ARG A 108 15.37 -5.18 1.99
N VAL A 109 14.98 -4.95 0.74
CA VAL A 109 13.59 -5.01 0.31
C VAL A 109 13.42 -6.25 -0.58
N TYR A 110 12.37 -7.01 -0.33
CA TYR A 110 11.95 -8.16 -1.14
C TYR A 110 10.55 -7.92 -1.70
N ASN A 111 10.25 -8.46 -2.86
CA ASN A 111 8.86 -8.67 -3.22
C ASN A 111 8.25 -9.68 -2.24
N LEU A 112 7.02 -9.46 -1.83
CA LEU A 112 6.35 -10.39 -0.90
C LEU A 112 6.22 -11.79 -1.52
N ALA A 113 6.02 -11.88 -2.83
CA ALA A 113 5.94 -13.15 -3.55
C ALA A 113 7.26 -13.97 -3.49
N ASP A 114 8.40 -13.30 -3.35
CA ASP A 114 9.71 -13.93 -3.24
C ASP A 114 10.16 -14.10 -1.78
N TYR A 115 9.36 -13.62 -0.82
CA TYR A 115 9.67 -13.68 0.61
C TYR A 115 9.34 -15.06 1.17
N THR A 116 10.22 -15.62 2.00
CA THR A 116 10.10 -17.00 2.49
C THR A 116 9.87 -17.07 3.99
N ASP A 117 9.32 -18.20 4.47
CA ASP A 117 9.20 -18.48 5.90
C ASP A 117 10.57 -18.50 6.59
N ALA A 118 11.61 -18.94 5.92
CA ALA A 118 12.98 -18.92 6.44
C ALA A 118 13.47 -17.48 6.68
N LEU A 119 13.17 -16.55 5.77
CA LEU A 119 13.44 -15.12 5.95
C LEU A 119 12.60 -14.54 7.09
N ALA A 120 11.29 -14.80 7.09
CA ALA A 120 10.38 -14.31 8.12
C ALA A 120 10.79 -14.77 9.53
N SER A 121 11.24 -16.01 9.68
CA SER A 121 11.62 -16.60 10.99
C SER A 121 12.84 -15.92 11.61
N ARG A 122 13.77 -15.40 10.82
CA ARG A 122 14.98 -14.71 11.30
C ARG A 122 14.88 -13.18 11.31
N HIS A 123 13.74 -12.62 10.86
CA HIS A 123 13.54 -11.19 10.81
C HIS A 123 13.65 -10.55 12.20
N GLY A 124 14.44 -9.47 12.33
CA GLY A 124 14.70 -8.78 13.59
C GLY A 124 13.45 -8.19 14.26
N VAL A 125 12.38 -7.87 13.48
CA VAL A 125 11.11 -7.37 14.00
C VAL A 125 10.38 -8.38 14.92
N ARG A 126 10.74 -9.65 14.90
CA ARG A 126 10.15 -10.68 15.78
C ARG A 126 10.41 -10.42 17.27
N SER A 127 11.41 -9.62 17.60
CA SER A 127 11.64 -9.15 18.98
C SER A 127 10.49 -8.30 19.52
N THR A 128 9.80 -7.56 18.65
CA THR A 128 8.65 -6.69 19.00
C THR A 128 7.31 -7.22 18.50
N THR A 129 7.34 -8.09 17.49
CA THR A 129 6.17 -8.74 16.89
C THR A 129 6.44 -10.23 16.72
N PRO A 130 6.32 -11.04 17.80
CA PRO A 130 6.64 -12.48 17.78
C PRO A 130 5.83 -13.29 16.75
N SER A 131 4.61 -12.86 16.42
CA SER A 131 3.71 -13.46 15.42
C SER A 131 4.11 -13.19 13.96
N PHE A 132 5.17 -12.40 13.72
CA PHE A 132 5.60 -12.07 12.38
C PHE A 132 6.00 -13.33 11.59
N SER A 133 5.37 -13.54 10.44
CA SER A 133 5.52 -14.69 9.56
C SER A 133 5.10 -14.32 8.14
N LEU A 134 5.39 -15.18 7.16
CA LEU A 134 4.89 -14.99 5.79
C LEU A 134 3.35 -14.95 5.74
N ASN A 135 2.69 -15.87 6.47
CA ASN A 135 1.23 -15.88 6.56
C ASN A 135 0.67 -14.60 7.20
N TYR A 136 1.33 -14.05 8.23
CA TYR A 136 0.97 -12.75 8.80
C TYR A 136 0.99 -11.62 7.78
N LEU A 137 2.03 -11.56 6.93
CA LEU A 137 2.18 -10.54 5.89
C LEU A 137 1.12 -10.70 4.79
N ASN A 138 0.87 -11.94 4.33
CA ASN A 138 -0.16 -12.22 3.33
C ASN A 138 -1.56 -11.87 3.85
N SER A 139 -1.90 -12.29 5.07
CA SER A 139 -3.18 -11.92 5.67
C SER A 139 -3.35 -10.40 5.75
N LEU A 140 -2.32 -9.67 6.19
CA LEU A 140 -2.36 -8.22 6.28
C LEU A 140 -2.54 -7.55 4.91
N LEU A 141 -1.89 -8.08 3.86
CA LEU A 141 -2.05 -7.57 2.48
C LEU A 141 -3.50 -7.72 2.02
N HIS A 142 -4.06 -8.93 2.12
CA HIS A 142 -5.43 -9.23 1.67
C HIS A 142 -6.52 -8.54 2.53
N ASP A 143 -6.24 -8.26 3.81
CA ASP A 143 -7.14 -7.48 4.68
C ASP A 143 -7.22 -6.01 4.30
N VAL A 144 -6.19 -5.47 3.63
CA VAL A 144 -6.07 -4.03 3.36
C VAL A 144 -6.28 -3.68 1.90
N VAL A 145 -5.72 -4.48 0.97
CA VAL A 145 -5.77 -4.21 -0.47
C VAL A 145 -6.77 -5.17 -1.13
N SER A 146 -7.75 -4.60 -1.85
CA SER A 146 -8.75 -5.39 -2.56
C SER A 146 -8.12 -6.25 -3.65
N GLU A 147 -8.65 -7.46 -3.87
CA GLU A 147 -8.19 -8.43 -4.87
C GLU A 147 -8.09 -7.83 -6.29
N GLU A 148 -8.96 -6.88 -6.64
CA GLU A 148 -8.93 -6.22 -7.95
C GLU A 148 -7.60 -5.49 -8.22
N PHE A 149 -6.90 -5.06 -7.17
CA PHE A 149 -5.60 -4.37 -7.28
C PHE A 149 -4.42 -5.33 -7.13
N LEU A 150 -4.58 -6.51 -6.56
CA LEU A 150 -3.48 -7.46 -6.41
C LEU A 150 -3.07 -8.06 -7.76
N GLU A 151 -1.77 -8.28 -7.94
CA GLU A 151 -1.26 -9.08 -9.05
C GLU A 151 -1.59 -10.55 -8.75
N GLY A 152 -2.24 -11.22 -9.70
CA GLY A 152 -2.53 -12.65 -9.64
C GLY A 152 -1.31 -13.48 -9.98
#